data_583777337582f2fe5b2f003763a4f94f
#
_entry.id   583777337582f2fe5b2f003763a4f94f
#
_cell.length_a   1.000
_cell.length_b   1.000
_cell.length_c   1.000
_cell.angle_alpha   90.00
_cell.angle_beta   90.00
_cell.angle_gamma   90.00
#
_symmetry.space_group_name_H-M   'P 1'
#
loop_
_entity.id
_entity.type
_entity.pdbx_description
1 polymer ?
#
loop_
_entity_poly.entity_id
_entity_poly.type
_entity_poly.pdbx_seq_one_letter_code
_entity_poly.pdbx_strand_id
1 'polypeptide(L)'
;MVCVFLWGVVMNVWVHVWQGEVRWGDMDAYGHVNHTVFFRYLESARVACLAAVCGEAPLPMLVVANIGCKFLAEIIFPATVEVRSSLTNVRGGSLEIEAEIWSGGRCCATSRALLVCVDAVRRKPTRFPPDFAARLAAAQDM
;
A
#
# COMPACT_ATOMS: atom_id res chain seq x y z
N MET A 1 -5.69 14.76 -1.73
CA MET A 1 -6.55 14.57 -2.91
C MET A 1 -7.65 13.58 -2.56
N VAL A 2 -8.89 13.97 -2.71
CA VAL A 2 -10.06 13.17 -2.33
C VAL A 2 -10.57 12.47 -3.59
N CYS A 3 -10.53 11.14 -3.62
CA CYS A 3 -11.17 10.38 -4.70
C CYS A 3 -12.62 10.12 -4.32
N VAL A 4 -13.56 10.77 -5.02
CA VAL A 4 -15.00 10.59 -4.79
C VAL A 4 -15.47 9.44 -5.67
N PHE A 5 -15.77 8.31 -5.06
CA PHE A 5 -16.55 7.26 -5.71
C PHE A 5 -18.04 7.50 -5.44
N LEU A 6 -18.80 7.78 -6.47
CA LEU A 6 -20.27 7.81 -6.45
C LEU A 6 -20.80 6.38 -6.31
N TRP A 7 -21.06 5.96 -5.10
CA TRP A 7 -21.88 4.85 -4.60
C TRP A 7 -21.31 4.40 -3.26
N GLY A 8 -21.80 5.03 -2.19
CA GLY A 8 -21.39 4.72 -0.82
C GLY A 8 -20.03 5.36 -0.48
N VAL A 9 -20.06 6.65 -0.24
CA VAL A 9 -18.89 7.51 -0.04
C VAL A 9 -18.16 7.11 1.23
N VAL A 10 -17.07 6.33 1.09
CA VAL A 10 -15.97 6.40 2.03
C VAL A 10 -14.95 7.36 1.41
N MET A 11 -14.84 8.55 1.97
CA MET A 11 -13.77 9.47 1.58
C MET A 11 -12.46 8.91 2.11
N ASN A 12 -11.73 8.18 1.28
CA ASN A 12 -10.39 7.72 1.64
C ASN A 12 -9.44 8.90 1.58
N VAL A 13 -9.00 9.35 2.74
CA VAL A 13 -7.86 10.26 2.83
C VAL A 13 -6.60 9.44 2.61
N TRP A 14 -5.85 9.73 1.54
CA TRP A 14 -4.61 9.03 1.27
C TRP A 14 -3.54 9.47 2.26
N VAL A 15 -2.98 8.51 2.99
CA VAL A 15 -1.92 8.75 3.97
C VAL A 15 -0.60 9.01 3.29
N HIS A 16 -0.35 8.35 2.17
CA HIS A 16 0.91 8.45 1.45
C HIS A 16 0.70 8.25 -0.05
N VAL A 17 1.47 8.99 -0.82
CA VAL A 17 1.54 8.85 -2.28
C VAL A 17 2.98 8.53 -2.64
N TRP A 18 3.19 7.37 -3.25
CA TRP A 18 4.48 6.91 -3.77
C TRP A 18 4.49 7.05 -5.28
N GLN A 19 5.62 7.44 -5.83
CA GLN A 19 5.82 7.49 -7.28
C GLN A 19 7.01 6.66 -7.69
N GLY A 20 6.88 5.98 -8.82
CA GLY A 20 7.95 5.20 -9.42
C GLY A 20 7.82 5.15 -10.92
N GLU A 21 8.90 4.74 -11.57
CA GLU A 21 8.92 4.59 -13.00
C GLU A 21 8.78 3.13 -13.39
N VAL A 22 8.01 2.88 -14.45
CA VAL A 22 7.98 1.57 -15.11
C VAL A 22 9.34 1.34 -15.77
N ARG A 23 9.90 0.15 -15.57
CA ARG A 23 11.12 -0.29 -16.23
C ARG A 23 10.77 -1.12 -17.46
N TRP A 24 11.65 -1.07 -18.46
CA TRP A 24 11.45 -1.92 -19.63
C TRP A 24 11.31 -3.41 -19.26
N GLY A 25 12.10 -3.88 -18.29
CA GLY A 25 12.05 -5.25 -17.77
C GLY A 25 10.80 -5.59 -16.96
N ASP A 26 9.93 -4.63 -16.65
CA ASP A 26 8.64 -4.88 -16.01
C ASP A 26 7.60 -5.44 -16.99
N MET A 27 7.87 -5.29 -18.29
CA MET A 27 7.00 -5.78 -19.37
C MET A 27 7.12 -7.29 -19.55
N ASP A 28 6.04 -7.92 -19.97
CA ASP A 28 6.05 -9.32 -20.38
C ASP A 28 5.78 -9.48 -21.89
N ALA A 29 5.69 -10.72 -22.33
CA ALA A 29 5.49 -11.04 -23.75
C ALA A 29 4.16 -10.53 -24.31
N TYR A 30 3.19 -10.16 -23.45
CA TYR A 30 1.92 -9.59 -23.88
C TYR A 30 1.99 -8.09 -24.17
N GLY A 31 3.14 -7.46 -23.91
CA GLY A 31 3.36 -6.07 -24.26
C GLY A 31 2.87 -5.06 -23.24
N HIS A 32 2.66 -5.47 -22.01
CA HIS A 32 2.31 -4.59 -20.89
C HIS A 32 2.96 -5.06 -19.59
N VAL A 33 2.93 -4.23 -18.57
CA VAL A 33 3.50 -4.55 -17.26
C VAL A 33 2.87 -5.84 -16.75
N ASN A 34 3.72 -6.79 -16.37
CA ASN A 34 3.28 -8.07 -15.84
C ASN A 34 2.53 -7.86 -14.52
N HIS A 35 1.45 -8.63 -14.30
CA HIS A 35 0.64 -8.50 -13.08
C HIS A 35 1.45 -8.67 -11.80
N THR A 36 2.50 -9.49 -11.80
CA THR A 36 3.37 -9.66 -10.61
C THR A 36 4.12 -8.39 -10.26
N VAL A 37 4.42 -7.54 -11.24
CA VAL A 37 5.12 -6.27 -11.03
C VAL A 37 4.20 -5.24 -10.35
N PHE A 38 2.90 -5.31 -10.56
CA PHE A 38 1.94 -4.50 -9.79
C PHE A 38 2.11 -4.73 -8.28
N PHE A 39 2.32 -5.97 -7.86
CA PHE A 39 2.60 -6.28 -6.45
C PHE A 39 3.93 -5.69 -5.98
N ARG A 40 4.92 -5.55 -6.85
CA ARG A 40 6.19 -4.87 -6.54
C ARG A 40 5.98 -3.38 -6.32
N TYR A 41 5.17 -2.73 -7.13
CA TYR A 41 4.82 -1.32 -6.92
C TYR A 41 4.08 -1.14 -5.59
N LEU A 42 3.13 -2.03 -5.30
CA LEU A 42 2.40 -2.02 -4.04
C LEU A 42 3.32 -2.24 -2.83
N GLU A 43 4.29 -3.12 -2.93
CA GLU A 43 5.29 -3.36 -1.88
C GLU A 43 6.13 -2.12 -1.61
N SER A 44 6.69 -1.52 -2.66
CA SER A 44 7.48 -0.30 -2.55
C SER A 44 6.68 0.85 -1.91
N ALA A 45 5.44 1.02 -2.34
CA ALA A 45 4.54 2.02 -1.80
C ALA A 45 4.18 1.76 -0.33
N ARG A 46 3.95 0.51 0.04
CA ARG A 46 3.65 0.10 1.41
C ARG A 46 4.82 0.38 2.34
N VAL A 47 6.03 0.02 1.94
CA VAL A 47 7.24 0.30 2.72
C VAL A 47 7.41 1.81 2.92
N ALA A 48 7.24 2.60 1.86
CA ALA A 48 7.32 4.06 1.94
C ALA A 48 6.23 4.65 2.83
N CYS A 49 5.01 4.15 2.75
CA CYS A 49 3.88 4.58 3.58
C CYS A 49 4.16 4.31 5.07
N LEU A 50 4.59 3.11 5.40
CA LEU A 50 4.90 2.72 6.78
C LEU A 50 6.11 3.47 7.32
N ALA A 51 7.12 3.72 6.50
CA ALA A 51 8.26 4.55 6.88
C ALA A 51 7.84 5.99 7.20
N ALA A 52 6.93 6.55 6.42
CA ALA A 52 6.37 7.87 6.67
C ALA A 52 5.59 7.93 7.99
N VAL A 53 4.84 6.88 8.32
CA VAL A 53 4.12 6.77 9.60
C VAL A 53 5.08 6.66 10.77
N CYS A 54 6.12 5.85 10.65
CA CYS A 54 7.12 5.65 11.71
C CYS A 54 8.00 6.86 11.97
N GLY A 55 8.26 7.68 10.94
CA GLY A 55 9.27 8.72 11.03
C GLY A 55 10.64 8.13 11.36
N GLU A 56 11.27 8.59 12.44
CA GLU A 56 12.58 8.09 12.89
C GLU A 56 12.49 6.84 13.79
N ALA A 57 11.29 6.46 14.21
CA ALA A 57 11.10 5.27 15.04
C ALA A 57 11.33 3.98 14.23
N PRO A 58 11.84 2.90 14.87
CA PRO A 58 12.01 1.63 14.17
C PRO A 58 10.68 1.08 13.68
N LEU A 59 10.67 0.58 12.45
CA LEU A 59 9.51 -0.13 11.91
C LEU A 59 9.45 -1.52 12.56
N PRO A 60 8.31 -1.90 13.19
CA PRO A 60 8.15 -3.27 13.67
C PRO A 60 8.11 -4.26 12.51
N MET A 61 8.31 -5.53 12.79
CA MET A 61 8.20 -6.57 11.79
C MET A 61 6.73 -6.77 11.41
N LEU A 62 6.37 -6.37 10.22
CA LEU A 62 5.03 -6.51 9.67
C LEU A 62 5.07 -7.48 8.49
N VAL A 63 4.33 -8.56 8.59
CA VAL A 63 4.23 -9.56 7.53
C VAL A 63 2.91 -9.44 6.80
N VAL A 64 2.92 -9.66 5.50
CA VAL A 64 1.70 -9.70 4.70
C VAL A 64 1.02 -11.04 4.94
N ALA A 65 -0.17 -11.01 5.55
CA ALA A 65 -0.98 -12.21 5.79
C ALA A 65 -1.95 -12.48 4.63
N ASN A 66 -2.41 -11.43 3.96
CA ASN A 66 -3.30 -11.54 2.81
C ASN A 66 -3.11 -10.32 1.93
N ILE A 67 -3.15 -10.50 0.61
CA ILE A 67 -3.14 -9.41 -0.34
C ILE A 67 -3.93 -9.79 -1.58
N GLY A 68 -4.76 -8.87 -2.04
CA GLY A 68 -5.49 -8.99 -3.29
C GLY A 68 -5.26 -7.76 -4.15
N CYS A 69 -5.40 -7.94 -5.45
CA CYS A 69 -5.29 -6.86 -6.41
C CYS A 69 -6.34 -7.04 -7.50
N LYS A 70 -7.06 -5.97 -7.81
CA LYS A 70 -7.99 -5.90 -8.91
C LYS A 70 -7.33 -5.12 -10.04
N PHE A 71 -7.15 -5.74 -11.19
CA PHE A 71 -6.51 -5.13 -12.36
C PHE A 71 -7.58 -4.49 -13.24
N LEU A 72 -7.51 -3.17 -13.41
CA LEU A 72 -8.53 -2.39 -14.09
C LEU A 72 -8.08 -1.90 -15.47
N ALA A 73 -6.79 -1.63 -15.64
CA ALA A 73 -6.21 -1.14 -16.89
C ALA A 73 -4.74 -1.55 -17.02
N GLU A 74 -4.29 -1.74 -18.24
CA GLU A 74 -2.90 -2.04 -18.53
C GLU A 74 -1.99 -0.83 -18.37
N ILE A 75 -0.73 -1.10 -18.06
CA ILE A 75 0.34 -0.10 -18.03
C ILE A 75 1.42 -0.55 -19.00
N ILE A 76 1.89 0.37 -19.83
CA ILE A 76 2.88 0.10 -20.87
C ILE A 76 4.06 1.03 -20.71
N PHE A 77 5.28 0.48 -20.76
CA PHE A 77 6.52 1.26 -20.78
C PHE A 77 6.61 2.14 -22.05
N PRO A 78 7.08 3.39 -21.98
CA PRO A 78 7.48 4.11 -20.77
C PRO A 78 6.28 4.75 -20.05
N ALA A 79 6.28 4.67 -18.74
CA ALA A 79 5.23 5.26 -17.92
C ALA A 79 5.72 5.51 -16.49
N THR A 80 5.05 6.42 -15.80
CA THR A 80 5.20 6.64 -14.37
C THR A 80 3.97 6.06 -13.66
N VAL A 81 4.19 5.45 -12.51
CA VAL A 81 3.11 4.97 -11.65
C VAL A 81 3.06 5.79 -10.36
N GLU A 82 1.84 6.03 -9.91
CA GLU A 82 1.56 6.65 -8.62
C GLU A 82 0.73 5.66 -7.80
N VAL A 83 1.16 5.36 -6.58
CA VAL A 83 0.41 4.50 -5.67
C VAL A 83 -0.04 5.32 -4.48
N ARG A 84 -1.35 5.40 -4.31
CA ARG A 84 -2.00 6.10 -3.21
C ARG A 84 -2.40 5.07 -2.17
N SER A 85 -1.92 5.24 -0.94
CA SER A 85 -2.12 4.29 0.15
C SER A 85 -2.85 4.92 1.32
N SER A 86 -3.80 4.18 1.89
CA SER A 86 -4.49 4.55 3.13
C SER A 86 -4.46 3.39 4.12
N LEU A 87 -4.45 3.73 5.40
CA LEU A 87 -4.50 2.77 6.49
C LEU A 87 -5.94 2.57 6.93
N THR A 88 -6.36 1.33 7.04
CA THR A 88 -7.72 0.98 7.48
C THR A 88 -7.68 -0.16 8.47
N ASN A 89 -8.77 -0.33 9.21
CA ASN A 89 -8.96 -1.46 10.12
C ASN A 89 -7.75 -1.73 11.03
N VAL A 90 -7.20 -0.66 11.62
CA VAL A 90 -6.09 -0.77 12.58
C VAL A 90 -6.60 -1.39 13.87
N ARG A 91 -5.97 -2.47 14.30
CA ARG A 91 -6.28 -3.22 15.52
C ARG A 91 -5.05 -3.32 16.40
N GLY A 92 -5.09 -4.13 17.44
CA GLY A 92 -3.99 -4.24 18.40
C GLY A 92 -2.67 -4.78 17.84
N GLY A 93 -2.72 -5.56 16.76
CA GLY A 93 -1.52 -6.16 16.14
C GLY A 93 -1.67 -6.39 14.64
N SER A 94 -2.69 -5.80 14.01
CA SER A 94 -2.92 -5.90 12.58
C SER A 94 -3.45 -4.60 12.01
N LEU A 95 -3.22 -4.40 10.74
CA LEU A 95 -3.78 -3.28 9.98
C LEU A 95 -3.99 -3.69 8.53
N GLU A 96 -4.87 -3.00 7.85
CA GLU A 96 -5.02 -3.12 6.41
C GLU A 96 -4.50 -1.87 5.72
N ILE A 97 -3.90 -2.05 4.55
CA ILE A 97 -3.52 -0.98 3.65
C ILE A 97 -4.34 -1.14 2.38
N GLU A 98 -5.15 -0.12 2.10
CA GLU A 98 -5.81 0.02 0.82
C GLU A 98 -4.95 0.89 -0.09
N ALA A 99 -4.84 0.51 -1.35
CA ALA A 99 -4.04 1.23 -2.30
C ALA A 99 -4.68 1.27 -3.69
N GLU A 100 -4.39 2.33 -4.41
CA GLU A 100 -4.72 2.47 -5.82
C GLU A 100 -3.44 2.73 -6.61
N ILE A 101 -3.29 2.06 -7.75
CA ILE A 101 -2.21 2.31 -8.69
C ILE A 101 -2.76 3.15 -9.84
N TRP A 102 -2.17 4.32 -10.03
CA TRP A 102 -2.54 5.26 -11.09
C TRP A 102 -1.40 5.41 -12.09
N SER A 103 -1.73 5.49 -13.36
CA SER A 103 -0.80 5.80 -14.43
C SER A 103 -1.54 6.45 -15.60
N GLY A 104 -0.96 7.48 -16.18
CA GLY A 104 -1.59 8.18 -17.29
C GLY A 104 -2.95 8.79 -16.96
N GLY A 105 -3.15 9.22 -15.72
CA GLY A 105 -4.38 9.88 -15.28
C GLY A 105 -5.56 8.94 -15.02
N ARG A 106 -5.34 7.61 -14.99
CA ARG A 106 -6.39 6.63 -14.71
C ARG A 106 -5.96 5.63 -13.64
N CYS A 107 -6.94 5.13 -12.89
CA CYS A 107 -6.73 4.07 -11.92
C CYS A 107 -6.57 2.73 -12.66
N CYS A 108 -5.39 2.13 -12.53
CA CYS A 108 -5.05 0.89 -13.22
C CYS A 108 -5.23 -0.35 -12.36
N ALA A 109 -5.22 -0.19 -11.04
CA ALA A 109 -5.46 -1.29 -10.10
C ALA A 109 -5.88 -0.77 -8.73
N THR A 110 -6.59 -1.62 -8.00
CA THR A 110 -6.90 -1.42 -6.59
C THR A 110 -6.43 -2.61 -5.79
N SER A 111 -6.02 -2.39 -4.55
CA SER A 111 -5.47 -3.45 -3.70
C SER A 111 -5.86 -3.25 -2.24
N ARG A 112 -5.94 -4.36 -1.53
CA ARG A 112 -6.04 -4.40 -0.08
C ARG A 112 -5.08 -5.45 0.45
N ALA A 113 -4.24 -5.07 1.43
CA ALA A 113 -3.30 -5.95 2.09
C ALA A 113 -3.56 -5.97 3.59
N LEU A 114 -3.61 -7.16 4.17
CA LEU A 114 -3.64 -7.37 5.61
C LEU A 114 -2.21 -7.58 6.10
N LEU A 115 -1.77 -6.73 7.02
CA LEU A 115 -0.46 -6.84 7.67
C LEU A 115 -0.64 -7.25 9.12
N VAL A 116 0.20 -8.14 9.58
CA VAL A 116 0.22 -8.63 10.97
C VAL A 116 1.58 -8.35 11.58
N CYS A 117 1.57 -7.75 12.77
CA CYS A 117 2.78 -7.54 13.55
C CYS A 117 3.26 -8.86 14.15
N VAL A 118 4.54 -9.15 13.97
CA VAL A 118 5.17 -10.41 14.38
C VAL A 118 6.36 -10.11 15.26
N ASP A 119 6.47 -10.84 16.35
CA ASP A 119 7.68 -10.85 17.17
C ASP A 119 8.82 -11.44 16.35
N ALA A 120 9.89 -10.67 16.16
CA ALA A 120 11.00 -11.06 15.28
C ALA A 120 11.79 -12.28 15.78
N VAL A 121 11.78 -12.53 17.09
CA VAL A 121 12.50 -13.65 17.72
C VAL A 121 11.62 -14.89 17.75
N ARG A 122 10.40 -14.75 18.27
CA ARG A 122 9.46 -15.88 18.43
C ARG A 122 8.74 -16.27 17.15
N ARG A 123 8.72 -15.37 16.15
CA ARG A 123 8.04 -15.56 14.86
C ARG A 123 6.53 -15.80 15.00
N LYS A 124 5.92 -15.16 15.98
CA LYS A 124 4.49 -15.26 16.29
C LYS A 124 3.84 -13.89 16.26
N PRO A 125 2.54 -13.80 15.94
CA PRO A 125 1.81 -12.56 16.03
C PRO A 125 1.94 -11.92 17.40
N THR A 126 2.09 -10.60 17.42
CA THR A 126 2.21 -9.80 18.64
C THR A 126 1.49 -8.47 18.45
N ARG A 127 1.28 -7.76 19.53
CA ARG A 127 0.71 -6.41 19.48
C ARG A 127 1.73 -5.41 18.94
N PHE A 128 1.22 -4.35 18.33
CA PHE A 128 2.07 -3.22 17.94
C PHE A 128 2.81 -2.64 19.15
N PRO A 129 4.07 -2.25 18.98
CA PRO A 129 4.73 -1.40 19.98
C PRO A 129 3.90 -0.13 20.24
N PRO A 130 3.83 0.36 21.51
CA PRO A 130 2.98 1.51 21.84
C PRO A 130 3.23 2.75 20.98
N ASP A 131 4.48 3.08 20.70
CA ASP A 131 4.83 4.25 19.88
C ASP A 131 4.32 4.09 18.45
N PHE A 132 4.44 2.91 17.87
CA PHE A 132 3.93 2.61 16.53
C PHE A 132 2.41 2.68 16.51
N ALA A 133 1.74 2.11 17.51
CA ALA A 133 0.29 2.18 17.63
C ALA A 133 -0.21 3.63 17.69
N ALA A 134 0.46 4.48 18.46
CA ALA A 134 0.12 5.91 18.56
C ALA A 134 0.30 6.63 17.22
N ARG A 135 1.36 6.33 16.48
CA ARG A 135 1.62 6.91 15.15
C ARG A 135 0.61 6.47 14.12
N LEU A 136 0.19 5.20 14.16
CA LEU A 136 -0.88 4.70 13.31
C LEU A 136 -2.20 5.44 13.56
N ALA A 137 -2.57 5.62 14.83
CA ALA A 137 -3.77 6.35 15.20
C ALA A 137 -3.73 7.81 14.70
N ALA A 138 -2.60 8.48 14.85
CA ALA A 138 -2.42 9.84 14.37
C ALA A 138 -2.50 9.92 12.83
N ALA A 139 -1.98 8.94 12.12
CA ALA A 139 -2.03 8.89 10.65
C ALA A 139 -3.44 8.66 10.12
N GLN A 140 -4.31 7.96 10.85
CA GLN A 140 -5.70 7.75 10.46
C GLN A 140 -6.56 8.99 10.61
N ASP A 141 -6.21 9.87 11.56
CA ASP A 141 -6.97 11.07 11.88
C ASP A 141 -6.62 12.27 10.97
N MET A 142 -5.72 12.09 10.05
CA MET A 142 -5.31 13.14 9.10
C MET A 142 -6.26 13.30 7.92
#